data_2cc2f5406115053978283d9560c548b9
#
_entry.id   2cc2f5406115053978283d9560c548b9
#
_cell.length_a   1.000
_cell.length_b   1.000
_cell.length_c   1.000
_cell.angle_alpha   90.00
_cell.angle_beta   90.00
_cell.angle_gamma   90.00
#
_symmetry.space_group_name_H-M   'P 1'
#
loop_
_entity.id
_entity.type
_entity.pdbx_description
1 polymer ?
#
loop_
_entity_poly.entity_id
_entity_poly.type
_entity_poly.pdbx_seq_one_letter_code
_entity_poly.pdbx_strand_id
1 'polypeptide(L)'
;DPQTDFRGYTNNGGSGVSEIDRLDKFLDNAFSFLLFVDDETPTMPVLEEYLEEWGIRICRVQDSESGKSDNYHIRDTVQRLDTDGYTVLGNYVTSGLGSSVTKDMRNVAYPAKVVFPHATSVTRSDSYRTTYVSSDEASDGKPYSYEGYYRNGVSRRLSNLFTTYPTASAEVFGAQYEIATEQNLFRLMTLTSEERTVQETNYMTKDDRSFVGVCASTEFASDALLDSAVYGNADVLLSLLRSMGRELVPVKTLEFKGFKKYEIDAEKSGLTSDRKVGITVAFTLIPAVLCAGAGIAVSVRRKYR
;
A
#
# COMPACT_ATOMS: atom_id res chain seq x y z
N ASP A 1 -7.88 13.18 -3.46
CA ASP A 1 -6.91 13.84 -4.35
C ASP A 1 -7.10 15.36 -4.27
N PRO A 2 -6.28 16.08 -3.49
CA PRO A 2 -6.36 17.55 -3.41
C PRO A 2 -5.79 18.18 -4.69
N GLN A 3 -6.58 19.01 -5.34
CA GLN A 3 -6.18 19.76 -6.54
C GLN A 3 -5.70 21.18 -6.22
N THR A 4 -5.90 21.64 -4.99
CA THR A 4 -5.49 22.96 -4.51
C THR A 4 -4.91 22.83 -3.11
N ASP A 5 -3.91 23.69 -2.81
CA ASP A 5 -3.27 23.69 -1.52
C ASP A 5 -4.21 24.21 -0.40
N PHE A 6 -3.95 23.80 0.80
CA PHE A 6 -4.70 24.21 1.98
C PHE A 6 -4.33 25.64 2.39
N ARG A 7 -5.27 26.34 2.99
CA ARG A 7 -4.97 27.63 3.63
C ARG A 7 -4.20 27.39 4.92
N GLY A 8 -3.03 28.03 5.01
CA GLY A 8 -2.12 27.90 6.14
C GLY A 8 -2.65 28.50 7.44
N TYR A 9 -1.84 28.40 8.48
CA TYR A 9 -2.15 28.99 9.79
C TYR A 9 -2.42 30.49 9.68
N THR A 10 -3.50 30.95 10.27
CA THR A 10 -3.80 32.39 10.34
C THR A 10 -2.93 33.05 11.41
N ASN A 11 -1.80 33.59 11.01
CA ASN A 11 -1.01 34.47 11.85
C ASN A 11 -1.71 35.84 11.97
N ASN A 12 -2.15 36.18 13.17
CA ASN A 12 -2.64 37.51 13.59
C ASN A 12 -3.97 38.00 13.00
N GLY A 13 -5.05 37.81 13.75
CA GLY A 13 -6.22 38.69 13.74
C GLY A 13 -7.18 38.58 12.53
N GLY A 14 -6.96 37.68 11.62
CA GLY A 14 -7.92 37.38 10.56
C GLY A 14 -9.10 36.57 11.10
N SER A 15 -10.33 36.96 10.77
CA SER A 15 -11.57 36.34 11.26
C SER A 15 -11.88 34.94 10.69
N GLY A 16 -10.90 34.23 10.12
CA GLY A 16 -11.08 32.90 9.53
C GLY A 16 -10.11 31.86 10.09
N VAL A 17 -10.65 30.76 10.60
CA VAL A 17 -9.85 29.58 10.96
C VAL A 17 -9.31 28.97 9.66
N SER A 18 -7.99 28.74 9.58
CA SER A 18 -7.38 28.11 8.40
C SER A 18 -7.81 26.64 8.27
N GLU A 19 -7.61 26.06 7.09
CA GLU A 19 -7.91 24.63 6.88
C GLU A 19 -6.94 23.74 7.64
N ILE A 20 -5.67 24.15 7.75
CA ILE A 20 -4.68 23.43 8.56
C ILE A 20 -5.04 23.49 10.05
N ASP A 21 -5.47 24.66 10.58
CA ASP A 21 -5.91 24.74 11.99
C ASP A 21 -7.10 23.81 12.29
N ARG A 22 -7.98 23.61 11.30
CA ARG A 22 -9.11 22.67 11.45
C ARG A 22 -8.65 21.22 11.41
N LEU A 23 -7.73 20.89 10.52
CA LEU A 23 -7.15 19.57 10.41
C LEU A 23 -6.36 19.22 11.69
N ASP A 24 -5.57 20.17 12.20
CA ASP A 24 -4.81 20.00 13.43
C ASP A 24 -5.74 19.73 14.62
N LYS A 25 -6.77 20.57 14.81
CA LYS A 25 -7.79 20.33 15.84
C LYS A 25 -8.54 19.01 15.67
N PHE A 26 -8.79 18.57 14.43
CA PHE A 26 -9.41 17.29 14.16
C PHE A 26 -8.52 16.14 14.65
N LEU A 27 -7.24 16.19 14.33
CA LEU A 27 -6.27 15.19 14.79
C LEU A 27 -6.03 15.26 16.31
N ASP A 28 -6.04 16.47 16.91
CA ASP A 28 -5.95 16.67 18.36
C ASP A 28 -7.11 16.02 19.14
N ASN A 29 -8.23 15.80 18.49
CA ASN A 29 -9.39 15.09 19.05
C ASN A 29 -9.37 13.58 18.79
N ALA A 30 -8.21 13.00 18.56
CA ALA A 30 -8.01 11.56 18.29
C ALA A 30 -8.78 11.06 17.05
N PHE A 31 -8.92 11.91 16.04
CA PHE A 31 -9.37 11.49 14.72
C PHE A 31 -8.18 11.15 13.83
N SER A 32 -8.46 10.64 12.64
CA SER A 32 -7.45 10.16 11.73
C SER A 32 -7.65 10.75 10.34
N PHE A 33 -6.56 10.94 9.61
CA PHE A 33 -6.52 11.50 8.28
C PHE A 33 -5.83 10.53 7.32
N LEU A 34 -6.46 10.28 6.17
CA LEU A 34 -5.89 9.46 5.10
C LEU A 34 -5.87 10.29 3.82
N LEU A 35 -4.68 10.45 3.26
CA LEU A 35 -4.41 11.20 2.04
C LEU A 35 -4.00 10.24 0.92
N PHE A 36 -4.52 10.46 -0.27
CA PHE A 36 -4.09 9.80 -1.49
C PHE A 36 -3.41 10.83 -2.39
N VAL A 37 -2.21 10.49 -2.84
CA VAL A 37 -1.41 11.29 -3.78
C VAL A 37 -0.90 10.38 -4.88
N ASP A 38 -0.52 10.91 -6.03
CA ASP A 38 0.03 10.17 -7.16
C ASP A 38 1.16 10.95 -7.83
N ASP A 39 1.61 10.44 -8.97
CA ASP A 39 2.66 11.05 -9.76
C ASP A 39 2.25 12.37 -10.44
N GLU A 40 0.94 12.66 -10.55
CA GLU A 40 0.41 13.91 -11.09
C GLU A 40 -0.02 14.93 -10.02
N THR A 41 0.06 14.56 -8.74
CA THR A 41 -0.37 15.42 -7.62
C THR A 41 0.40 16.75 -7.62
N PRO A 42 -0.29 17.91 -7.63
CA PRO A 42 0.36 19.21 -7.66
C PRO A 42 1.14 19.49 -6.37
N THR A 43 2.08 20.43 -6.44
CA THR A 43 2.79 20.91 -5.25
C THR A 43 1.84 21.67 -4.33
N MET A 44 1.81 21.28 -3.07
CA MET A 44 0.94 21.85 -2.03
C MET A 44 1.77 22.25 -0.80
N PRO A 45 2.51 23.38 -0.85
CA PRO A 45 3.48 23.72 0.15
C PRO A 45 2.94 23.74 1.58
N VAL A 46 1.71 24.23 1.78
CA VAL A 46 1.10 24.34 3.11
C VAL A 46 0.75 22.95 3.68
N LEU A 47 0.14 22.10 2.86
CA LEU A 47 -0.18 20.73 3.27
C LEU A 47 1.09 19.91 3.46
N GLU A 48 2.08 20.06 2.58
CA GLU A 48 3.34 19.33 2.66
C GLU A 48 4.17 19.73 3.89
N GLU A 49 4.22 21.01 4.24
CA GLU A 49 4.84 21.47 5.50
C GLU A 49 4.16 20.83 6.72
N TYR A 50 2.83 20.75 6.71
CA TYR A 50 2.09 20.07 7.77
C TYR A 50 2.36 18.57 7.82
N LEU A 51 2.44 17.90 6.66
CA LEU A 51 2.80 16.48 6.60
C LEU A 51 4.22 16.20 7.11
N GLU A 52 5.15 17.13 6.90
CA GLU A 52 6.51 17.00 7.45
C GLU A 52 6.52 16.97 8.99
N GLU A 53 5.58 17.62 9.66
CA GLU A 53 5.42 17.51 11.11
C GLU A 53 5.01 16.09 11.54
N TRP A 54 4.35 15.37 10.64
CA TRP A 54 4.00 13.94 10.79
C TRP A 54 5.07 13.00 10.24
N GLY A 55 6.21 13.55 9.84
CA GLY A 55 7.35 12.80 9.32
C GLY A 55 7.21 12.34 7.88
N ILE A 56 6.26 12.86 7.13
CA ILE A 56 5.94 12.44 5.78
C ILE A 56 6.32 13.54 4.78
N ARG A 57 7.06 13.17 3.73
CA ARG A 57 7.40 14.03 2.61
C ARG A 57 7.08 13.31 1.30
N ILE A 58 6.39 13.99 0.38
CA ILE A 58 6.16 13.50 -0.98
C ILE A 58 7.46 13.63 -1.77
N CYS A 59 7.85 12.58 -2.48
CA CYS A 59 9.09 12.56 -3.26
C CYS A 59 8.91 13.30 -4.57
N ARG A 60 9.68 14.37 -4.74
CA ARG A 60 9.74 15.14 -5.98
C ARG A 60 11.13 15.78 -6.17
N VAL A 61 11.43 16.14 -7.40
CA VAL A 61 12.64 16.88 -7.76
C VAL A 61 12.21 18.25 -8.28
N GLN A 62 12.90 19.26 -7.81
CA GLN A 62 12.78 20.60 -8.36
C GLN A 62 13.96 20.87 -9.29
N ASP A 63 13.67 21.18 -10.54
CA ASP A 63 14.67 21.64 -11.50
C ASP A 63 15.13 23.05 -11.12
N SER A 64 16.42 23.18 -10.86
CA SER A 64 17.06 24.44 -10.43
C SER A 64 17.04 25.54 -11.51
N GLU A 65 16.95 25.16 -12.80
CA GLU A 65 16.99 26.12 -13.90
C GLU A 65 15.60 26.63 -14.25
N SER A 66 14.61 25.73 -14.37
CA SER A 66 13.24 26.08 -14.74
C SER A 66 12.35 26.39 -13.54
N GLY A 67 12.74 26.01 -12.33
CA GLY A 67 11.92 26.09 -11.12
C GLY A 67 10.72 25.13 -11.12
N LYS A 68 10.57 24.28 -12.13
CA LYS A 68 9.52 23.27 -12.19
C LYS A 68 9.79 22.14 -11.22
N SER A 69 8.73 21.61 -10.65
CA SER A 69 8.76 20.42 -9.78
C SER A 69 8.09 19.27 -10.49
N ASP A 70 8.68 18.07 -10.37
CA ASP A 70 8.13 16.83 -10.90
C ASP A 70 8.16 15.75 -9.83
N ASN A 71 7.09 14.97 -9.74
CA ASN A 71 6.98 13.88 -8.77
C ASN A 71 7.77 12.67 -9.26
N TYR A 72 8.02 11.74 -8.36
CA TYR A 72 8.55 10.44 -8.75
C TYR A 72 7.45 9.63 -9.42
N HIS A 73 7.68 9.25 -10.70
CA HIS A 73 6.87 8.28 -11.40
C HIS A 73 7.48 6.90 -11.15
N ILE A 74 6.85 6.11 -10.29
CA ILE A 74 7.36 4.80 -9.92
C ILE A 74 7.01 3.78 -11.00
N ARG A 75 8.05 3.07 -11.46
CA ARG A 75 7.94 2.06 -12.49
C ARG A 75 8.63 0.77 -12.07
N ASP A 76 8.00 -0.38 -12.34
CA ASP A 76 8.62 -1.69 -12.14
C ASP A 76 8.50 -2.52 -13.43
N THR A 77 9.62 -3.08 -13.88
CA THR A 77 9.65 -3.89 -15.11
C THR A 77 9.32 -5.36 -14.87
N VAL A 78 9.30 -5.80 -13.60
CA VAL A 78 9.10 -7.20 -13.19
C VAL A 78 7.80 -7.36 -12.39
N GLN A 79 7.63 -6.57 -11.34
CA GLN A 79 6.49 -6.64 -10.42
C GLN A 79 5.42 -5.60 -10.81
N ARG A 80 4.76 -5.85 -11.93
CA ARG A 80 3.77 -4.97 -12.57
C ARG A 80 2.56 -5.73 -13.08
N LEU A 81 1.50 -5.01 -13.39
CA LEU A 81 0.30 -5.56 -14.03
C LEU A 81 0.09 -5.08 -15.46
N ASP A 82 0.62 -3.91 -15.81
CA ASP A 82 0.54 -3.32 -17.14
C ASP A 82 1.81 -3.59 -17.97
N THR A 83 1.80 -3.19 -19.23
CA THR A 83 2.93 -3.38 -20.15
C THR A 83 4.01 -2.31 -20.01
N ASP A 84 3.66 -1.11 -19.56
CA ASP A 84 4.53 0.06 -19.41
C ASP A 84 5.17 0.14 -18.02
N GLY A 85 4.60 -0.55 -17.02
CA GLY A 85 5.22 -0.74 -15.71
C GLY A 85 4.80 0.26 -14.64
N TYR A 86 3.84 1.16 -14.92
CA TYR A 86 3.38 2.17 -13.96
C TYR A 86 2.31 1.65 -12.99
N THR A 87 1.76 0.46 -13.22
CA THR A 87 0.89 -0.23 -12.27
C THR A 87 1.70 -1.22 -11.46
N VAL A 88 2.28 -0.76 -10.36
CA VAL A 88 3.21 -1.54 -9.55
C VAL A 88 2.54 -2.38 -8.48
N LEU A 89 3.16 -3.50 -8.12
CA LEU A 89 2.73 -4.34 -7.01
C LEU A 89 3.40 -3.91 -5.71
N GLY A 90 2.60 -3.78 -4.67
CA GLY A 90 3.09 -3.47 -3.32
C GLY A 90 3.69 -4.68 -2.62
N ASN A 91 4.85 -4.47 -2.04
CA ASN A 91 5.51 -5.42 -1.15
C ASN A 91 5.12 -5.12 0.30
N TYR A 92 4.60 -6.10 1.00
CA TYR A 92 4.18 -5.98 2.40
C TYR A 92 5.37 -5.74 3.33
N VAL A 93 5.30 -4.71 4.14
CA VAL A 93 6.30 -4.46 5.18
C VAL A 93 6.06 -5.37 6.38
N THR A 94 7.12 -5.95 6.93
CA THR A 94 7.07 -6.97 8.00
C THR A 94 7.44 -6.45 9.38
N SER A 95 7.65 -5.14 9.52
CA SER A 95 8.04 -4.49 10.78
C SER A 95 7.15 -3.29 11.11
N GLY A 96 7.16 -2.87 12.36
CA GLY A 96 6.45 -1.69 12.85
C GLY A 96 4.92 -1.82 12.82
N LEU A 97 4.24 -0.68 12.96
CA LEU A 97 2.77 -0.60 12.97
C LEU A 97 2.16 -1.09 11.65
N GLY A 98 2.80 -0.81 10.52
CA GLY A 98 2.35 -1.29 9.20
C GLY A 98 2.27 -2.80 9.13
N SER A 99 3.23 -3.50 9.77
CA SER A 99 3.18 -4.95 9.91
C SER A 99 1.98 -5.43 10.71
N SER A 100 1.58 -4.71 11.76
CA SER A 100 0.41 -5.06 12.57
C SER A 100 -0.90 -4.88 11.78
N VAL A 101 -1.01 -3.78 11.03
CA VAL A 101 -2.18 -3.49 10.17
C VAL A 101 -2.38 -4.55 9.11
N THR A 102 -1.31 -5.02 8.48
CA THR A 102 -1.37 -5.98 7.37
C THR A 102 -1.20 -7.45 7.79
N LYS A 103 -1.08 -7.73 9.09
CA LYS A 103 -0.72 -9.05 9.63
C LYS A 103 -1.62 -10.17 9.13
N ASP A 104 -2.93 -9.99 9.23
CA ASP A 104 -3.88 -11.05 8.90
C ASP A 104 -3.94 -11.32 7.39
N MET A 105 -3.69 -10.29 6.58
CA MET A 105 -3.60 -10.41 5.12
C MET A 105 -2.34 -11.16 4.69
N ARG A 106 -1.23 -11.03 5.42
CA ARG A 106 0.06 -11.68 5.12
C ARG A 106 0.13 -13.11 5.63
N ASN A 107 -0.57 -13.43 6.72
CA ASN A 107 -0.50 -14.74 7.37
C ASN A 107 -1.37 -15.80 6.70
N VAL A 108 -1.68 -15.64 5.43
CA VAL A 108 -2.36 -16.62 4.60
C VAL A 108 -1.38 -17.29 3.65
N ALA A 109 -1.71 -18.50 3.18
CA ALA A 109 -0.82 -19.27 2.31
C ALA A 109 -0.47 -18.53 1.00
N TYR A 110 -1.39 -17.71 0.52
CA TYR A 110 -1.24 -16.91 -0.71
C TYR A 110 -1.80 -15.50 -0.44
N PRO A 111 -0.97 -14.57 0.04
CA PRO A 111 -1.40 -13.18 0.27
C PRO A 111 -1.93 -12.55 -1.02
N ALA A 112 -3.02 -11.81 -0.90
CA ALA A 112 -3.56 -11.08 -2.02
C ALA A 112 -2.56 -10.02 -2.51
N LYS A 113 -2.46 -9.84 -3.81
CA LYS A 113 -1.63 -8.77 -4.38
C LYS A 113 -2.31 -7.43 -4.16
N VAL A 114 -1.54 -6.44 -3.80
CA VAL A 114 -1.98 -5.06 -3.62
C VAL A 114 -1.37 -4.21 -4.71
N VAL A 115 -2.17 -3.39 -5.34
CA VAL A 115 -1.85 -2.72 -6.59
C VAL A 115 -1.83 -1.22 -6.39
N PHE A 116 -0.82 -0.56 -6.97
CA PHE A 116 -0.62 0.89 -6.92
C PHE A 116 -0.42 1.42 -8.34
N PRO A 117 -1.51 1.81 -9.04
CA PRO A 117 -1.39 2.46 -10.34
C PRO A 117 -0.86 3.88 -10.19
N HIS A 118 -0.10 4.34 -11.18
CA HIS A 118 0.44 5.71 -11.25
C HIS A 118 1.01 6.22 -9.93
N ALA A 119 1.82 5.33 -9.32
CA ALA A 119 2.32 5.60 -7.98
C ALA A 119 3.47 6.61 -8.01
N THR A 120 3.42 7.53 -7.05
CA THR A 120 4.62 8.27 -6.63
C THR A 120 5.28 7.56 -5.45
N SER A 121 6.15 8.24 -4.72
CA SER A 121 6.71 7.73 -3.49
C SER A 121 6.61 8.77 -2.38
N VAL A 122 6.52 8.29 -1.16
CA VAL A 122 6.63 9.13 0.03
C VAL A 122 7.90 8.76 0.77
N THR A 123 8.57 9.74 1.34
CA THR A 123 9.78 9.50 2.13
C THR A 123 9.59 10.01 3.55
N ARG A 124 10.52 9.64 4.40
CA ARG A 124 10.57 10.15 5.76
C ARG A 124 11.18 11.55 5.75
N SER A 125 10.49 12.52 6.36
CA SER A 125 11.08 13.83 6.62
C SER A 125 12.13 13.72 7.73
N ASP A 126 13.25 14.39 7.57
CA ASP A 126 14.28 14.49 8.59
C ASP A 126 14.17 15.77 9.44
N SER A 127 13.27 16.69 9.08
CA SER A 127 13.14 18.01 9.71
C SER A 127 12.81 17.94 11.21
N TYR A 128 12.05 16.95 11.64
CA TYR A 128 11.61 16.78 13.04
C TYR A 128 12.03 15.41 13.60
N ARG A 129 12.96 14.74 12.94
CA ARG A 129 13.39 13.41 13.34
C ARG A 129 14.14 13.44 14.67
N THR A 130 13.82 12.49 15.52
CA THR A 130 14.59 12.18 16.72
C THR A 130 14.63 10.67 16.94
N THR A 131 15.63 10.21 17.67
CA THR A 131 15.76 8.80 18.05
C THR A 131 15.38 8.66 19.52
N TYR A 132 14.42 7.81 19.79
CA TYR A 132 14.02 7.43 21.15
C TYR A 132 14.70 6.13 21.53
N VAL A 133 15.20 6.10 22.76
CA VAL A 133 15.72 4.90 23.39
C VAL A 133 14.77 4.57 24.53
N SER A 134 14.11 3.43 24.45
CA SER A 134 13.24 2.96 25.53
C SER A 134 14.07 2.53 26.74
N SER A 135 13.52 2.75 27.94
CA SER A 135 14.05 2.16 29.16
C SER A 135 13.81 0.64 29.24
N ASP A 136 12.86 0.15 28.44
CA ASP A 136 12.56 -1.28 28.40
C ASP A 136 13.60 -2.03 27.57
N GLU A 137 14.05 -3.15 28.06
CA GLU A 137 14.98 -4.01 27.36
C GLU A 137 14.20 -4.96 26.43
N ALA A 138 14.71 -5.13 25.20
CA ALA A 138 14.26 -6.18 24.32
C ALA A 138 14.62 -7.57 24.89
N SER A 139 14.04 -8.63 24.35
CA SER A 139 14.33 -10.02 24.76
C SER A 139 15.79 -10.41 24.61
N ASP A 140 16.60 -9.64 23.89
CA ASP A 140 18.04 -9.80 23.72
C ASP A 140 18.87 -8.95 24.71
N GLY A 141 18.25 -8.32 25.68
CA GLY A 141 18.89 -7.48 26.70
C GLY A 141 19.38 -6.11 26.19
N LYS A 142 18.94 -5.68 25.01
CA LYS A 142 19.28 -4.37 24.46
C LYS A 142 18.08 -3.41 24.56
N PRO A 143 18.34 -2.12 24.79
CA PRO A 143 17.26 -1.14 24.82
C PRO A 143 16.63 -1.04 23.43
N TYR A 144 15.30 -0.92 23.38
CA TYR A 144 14.60 -0.59 22.15
C TYR A 144 15.00 0.80 21.70
N SER A 145 15.44 0.93 20.46
CA SER A 145 15.58 2.21 19.81
C SER A 145 14.59 2.31 18.66
N TYR A 146 13.92 3.42 18.54
CA TYR A 146 13.06 3.70 17.40
C TYR A 146 13.17 5.16 16.99
N GLU A 147 12.95 5.40 15.72
CA GLU A 147 12.92 6.75 15.19
C GLU A 147 11.50 7.29 15.22
N GLY A 148 11.37 8.52 15.65
CA GLY A 148 10.11 9.23 15.71
C GLY A 148 10.29 10.69 15.35
N TYR A 149 9.22 11.41 15.35
CA TYR A 149 9.16 12.83 15.10
C TYR A 149 8.68 13.51 16.36
N TYR A 150 9.39 14.58 16.76
CA TYR A 150 9.08 15.31 17.97
C TYR A 150 8.97 16.79 17.68
N ARG A 151 7.81 17.34 17.92
CA ARG A 151 7.57 18.79 17.83
C ARG A 151 6.58 19.20 18.91
N ASN A 152 6.83 20.32 19.57
CA ASN A 152 5.94 20.92 20.55
C ASN A 152 5.49 19.97 21.69
N GLY A 153 6.38 19.07 22.12
CA GLY A 153 6.06 18.12 23.20
C GLY A 153 5.31 16.84 22.74
N VAL A 154 5.07 16.68 21.46
CA VAL A 154 4.34 15.55 20.90
C VAL A 154 5.28 14.60 20.17
N SER A 155 5.11 13.31 20.41
CA SER A 155 5.90 12.24 19.79
C SER A 155 5.07 11.48 18.75
N ARG A 156 5.65 11.28 17.58
CA ARG A 156 5.01 10.59 16.45
C ARG A 156 5.90 9.49 15.93
N ARG A 157 5.30 8.37 15.52
CA ARG A 157 6.00 7.24 14.89
C ARG A 157 5.50 7.03 13.48
N LEU A 158 6.43 7.02 12.53
CA LEU A 158 6.14 6.65 11.16
C LEU A 158 6.45 5.17 10.91
N SER A 159 5.53 4.49 10.24
CA SER A 159 5.68 3.10 9.80
C SER A 159 5.27 2.97 8.34
N ASN A 160 6.01 2.16 7.59
CA ASN A 160 5.61 1.82 6.23
C ASN A 160 4.63 0.64 6.27
N LEU A 161 3.62 0.66 5.41
CA LEU A 161 2.73 -0.48 5.18
C LEU A 161 3.17 -1.26 3.93
N PHE A 162 3.46 -0.51 2.86
CA PHE A 162 3.88 -1.06 1.58
C PHE A 162 5.09 -0.30 1.04
N THR A 163 5.99 -1.07 0.44
CA THR A 163 7.10 -0.58 -0.37
C THR A 163 7.03 -1.20 -1.75
N THR A 164 7.85 -0.73 -2.68
CA THR A 164 8.08 -1.43 -3.93
C THR A 164 8.94 -2.67 -3.71
N TYR A 165 9.07 -3.49 -4.75
CA TYR A 165 10.14 -4.48 -4.85
C TYR A 165 11.45 -3.82 -5.30
N PRO A 166 12.60 -4.48 -5.12
CA PRO A 166 13.91 -3.92 -5.50
C PRO A 166 14.11 -3.71 -7.02
N THR A 167 13.18 -4.25 -7.83
CA THR A 167 13.17 -4.12 -9.30
C THR A 167 12.56 -2.81 -9.78
N ALA A 168 11.97 -2.03 -8.86
CA ALA A 168 11.37 -0.75 -9.19
C ALA A 168 12.42 0.35 -9.36
N SER A 169 12.11 1.30 -10.21
CA SER A 169 12.85 2.54 -10.45
C SER A 169 11.92 3.74 -10.38
N ALA A 170 12.47 4.93 -10.26
CA ALA A 170 11.73 6.18 -10.42
C ALA A 170 12.15 6.88 -11.70
N GLU A 171 11.20 7.50 -12.37
CA GLU A 171 11.40 8.41 -13.48
C GLU A 171 11.02 9.83 -13.03
N VAL A 172 11.79 10.83 -13.47
CA VAL A 172 11.57 12.25 -13.17
C VAL A 172 11.90 13.05 -14.41
N PHE A 173 11.06 13.97 -14.81
CA PHE A 173 11.20 14.73 -16.07
C PHE A 173 11.40 13.81 -17.29
N GLY A 174 10.77 12.63 -17.29
CA GLY A 174 10.86 11.67 -18.40
C GLY A 174 12.19 10.92 -18.49
N ALA A 175 13.05 11.02 -17.49
CA ALA A 175 14.32 10.29 -17.41
C ALA A 175 14.37 9.41 -16.17
N GLN A 176 15.06 8.27 -16.27
CA GLN A 176 15.29 7.42 -15.10
C GLN A 176 16.15 8.18 -14.09
N TYR A 177 15.67 8.27 -12.87
CA TYR A 177 16.34 8.93 -11.77
C TYR A 177 16.93 7.90 -10.81
N GLU A 178 18.24 7.89 -10.67
CA GLU A 178 18.93 7.05 -9.69
C GLU A 178 18.84 7.71 -8.33
N ILE A 179 17.96 7.17 -7.48
CA ILE A 179 17.85 7.61 -6.11
C ILE A 179 18.65 6.65 -5.23
N ALA A 180 19.58 7.22 -4.48
CA ALA A 180 20.21 6.52 -3.37
C ALA A 180 19.19 6.34 -2.23
N THR A 181 18.30 5.38 -2.37
CA THR A 181 17.41 4.97 -1.26
C THR A 181 18.11 3.88 -0.45
N GLU A 182 17.88 3.88 0.86
CA GLU A 182 18.24 2.72 1.67
C GLU A 182 17.50 1.50 1.08
N GLN A 183 18.26 0.54 0.53
CA GLN A 183 17.79 -0.71 -0.07
C GLN A 183 17.05 -0.61 -1.42
N ASN A 184 17.11 0.51 -2.16
CA ASN A 184 16.41 0.71 -3.43
C ASN A 184 14.88 0.43 -3.36
N LEU A 185 14.25 0.73 -2.24
CA LEU A 185 12.82 0.54 -2.06
C LEU A 185 12.12 1.89 -1.94
N PHE A 186 11.07 2.07 -2.74
CA PHE A 186 10.19 3.25 -2.66
C PHE A 186 9.02 2.93 -1.74
N ARG A 187 8.61 3.90 -0.92
CA ARG A 187 7.47 3.74 -0.02
C ARG A 187 6.19 4.12 -0.76
N LEU A 188 5.25 3.18 -0.81
CA LEU A 188 3.97 3.33 -1.49
C LEU A 188 2.83 3.68 -0.53
N MET A 189 2.93 3.26 0.73
CA MET A 189 1.94 3.61 1.75
C MET A 189 2.62 3.69 3.11
N THR A 190 2.36 4.78 3.82
CA THR A 190 2.91 5.05 5.15
C THR A 190 1.80 5.40 6.13
N LEU A 191 2.05 5.16 7.41
CA LEU A 191 1.16 5.51 8.51
C LEU A 191 1.98 6.09 9.65
N THR A 192 1.69 7.30 10.03
CA THR A 192 2.23 7.92 11.25
C THR A 192 1.18 7.88 12.34
N SER A 193 1.57 7.44 13.52
CA SER A 193 0.75 7.45 14.72
C SER A 193 1.26 8.46 15.72
N GLU A 194 0.34 9.16 16.36
CA GLU A 194 0.56 9.98 17.53
C GLU A 194 -0.20 9.38 18.70
N GLU A 195 0.43 9.29 19.85
CA GLU A 195 -0.14 8.77 21.07
C GLU A 195 -0.09 9.85 22.14
N ARG A 196 -1.25 10.14 22.74
CA ARG A 196 -1.42 11.15 23.80
C ARG A 196 -2.11 10.51 24.98
N THR A 197 -1.56 10.70 26.17
CA THR A 197 -2.23 10.32 27.40
C THR A 197 -3.10 11.48 27.87
N VAL A 198 -4.40 11.30 27.84
CA VAL A 198 -5.39 12.30 28.27
C VAL A 198 -5.91 11.92 29.67
N GLN A 199 -5.92 12.90 30.56
CA GLN A 199 -6.46 12.70 31.90
C GLN A 199 -7.99 12.87 31.87
N GLU A 200 -8.75 11.76 31.98
CA GLU A 200 -10.23 11.81 32.00
C GLU A 200 -10.78 12.21 33.39
N THR A 201 -10.13 11.72 34.44
CA THR A 201 -10.47 12.04 35.84
C THR A 201 -9.22 12.10 36.68
N ASN A 202 -9.32 12.53 37.96
CA ASN A 202 -8.17 12.59 38.87
C ASN A 202 -7.43 11.23 39.06
N TYR A 203 -8.00 10.13 38.60
CA TYR A 203 -7.50 8.76 38.80
C TYR A 203 -7.45 7.91 37.52
N MET A 204 -7.98 8.42 36.41
CA MET A 204 -8.04 7.65 35.15
C MET A 204 -7.38 8.44 34.02
N THR A 205 -6.43 7.81 33.38
CA THR A 205 -5.84 8.27 32.13
C THR A 205 -6.33 7.39 30.98
N LYS A 206 -6.51 7.99 29.81
CA LYS A 206 -6.84 7.31 28.57
C LYS A 206 -5.79 7.67 27.54
N ASP A 207 -5.34 6.67 26.80
CA ASP A 207 -4.45 6.87 25.66
C ASP A 207 -5.30 7.06 24.40
N ASP A 208 -5.34 8.28 23.92
CA ASP A 208 -5.94 8.64 22.65
C ASP A 208 -4.88 8.56 21.53
N ARG A 209 -5.28 8.06 20.37
CA ARG A 209 -4.40 7.91 19.21
C ARG A 209 -4.95 8.63 18.01
N SER A 210 -4.07 9.34 17.34
CA SER A 210 -4.34 9.97 16.04
C SER A 210 -3.44 9.36 14.99
N PHE A 211 -3.93 9.28 13.77
CA PHE A 211 -3.16 8.71 12.68
C PHE A 211 -3.22 9.60 11.44
N VAL A 212 -2.07 9.73 10.78
CA VAL A 212 -1.98 10.30 9.43
C VAL A 212 -1.41 9.23 8.51
N GLY A 213 -2.22 8.80 7.55
CA GLY A 213 -1.82 7.86 6.51
C GLY A 213 -1.67 8.56 5.17
N VAL A 214 -0.66 8.18 4.41
CA VAL A 214 -0.49 8.62 3.02
C VAL A 214 -0.31 7.41 2.12
N CYS A 215 -1.16 7.32 1.10
CA CYS A 215 -1.09 6.36 0.02
C CYS A 215 -0.57 7.07 -1.23
N ALA A 216 0.48 6.57 -1.83
CA ALA A 216 1.15 7.19 -2.97
C ALA A 216 0.54 6.80 -4.33
N SER A 217 -0.75 6.47 -4.37
CA SER A 217 -1.53 6.24 -5.59
C SER A 217 -2.98 6.63 -5.32
N THR A 218 -3.54 7.55 -6.11
CA THR A 218 -4.95 7.95 -5.99
C THR A 218 -5.88 6.86 -6.51
N GLU A 219 -5.48 6.16 -7.56
CA GLU A 219 -6.23 5.05 -8.13
C GLU A 219 -6.27 3.79 -7.24
N PHE A 220 -5.46 3.74 -6.17
CA PHE A 220 -5.51 2.67 -5.18
C PHE A 220 -6.92 2.41 -4.64
N ALA A 221 -7.70 3.48 -4.48
CA ALA A 221 -9.08 3.44 -3.97
C ALA A 221 -10.14 3.52 -5.09
N SER A 222 -9.76 3.25 -6.33
CA SER A 222 -10.73 3.23 -7.45
C SER A 222 -11.70 2.05 -7.32
N ASP A 223 -12.92 2.22 -7.83
CA ASP A 223 -13.94 1.16 -7.85
C ASP A 223 -13.42 -0.11 -8.53
N ALA A 224 -12.62 0.04 -9.60
CA ALA A 224 -12.04 -1.09 -10.31
C ALA A 224 -11.14 -1.97 -9.44
N LEU A 225 -10.43 -1.39 -8.47
CA LEU A 225 -9.56 -2.11 -7.55
C LEU A 225 -10.28 -2.55 -6.28
N LEU A 226 -11.20 -1.71 -5.76
CA LEU A 226 -11.93 -2.03 -4.53
C LEU A 226 -12.96 -3.14 -4.74
N ASP A 227 -13.64 -3.16 -5.88
CA ASP A 227 -14.61 -4.22 -6.22
C ASP A 227 -13.94 -5.50 -6.75
N SER A 228 -12.63 -5.46 -6.97
CA SER A 228 -11.89 -6.60 -7.50
C SER A 228 -11.89 -7.78 -6.51
N ALA A 229 -12.25 -8.97 -7.01
CA ALA A 229 -12.11 -10.21 -6.26
C ALA A 229 -10.66 -10.75 -6.23
N VAL A 230 -9.74 -10.14 -6.98
CA VAL A 230 -8.37 -10.61 -7.18
C VAL A 230 -7.37 -9.84 -6.33
N TYR A 231 -7.59 -8.52 -6.17
CA TYR A 231 -6.65 -7.64 -5.46
C TYR A 231 -7.08 -7.39 -4.03
N GLY A 232 -6.11 -7.18 -3.16
CA GLY A 232 -6.31 -6.92 -1.73
C GLY A 232 -6.47 -5.46 -1.36
N ASN A 233 -6.68 -4.55 -2.31
CA ASN A 233 -6.76 -3.11 -2.05
C ASN A 233 -7.87 -2.77 -1.06
N ALA A 234 -9.07 -3.34 -1.25
CA ALA A 234 -10.19 -3.15 -0.33
C ALA A 234 -9.89 -3.66 1.08
N ASP A 235 -9.25 -4.83 1.18
CA ASP A 235 -8.89 -5.44 2.47
C ASP A 235 -7.85 -4.59 3.21
N VAL A 236 -6.87 -4.02 2.49
CA VAL A 236 -5.90 -3.06 3.05
C VAL A 236 -6.61 -1.84 3.58
N LEU A 237 -7.48 -1.22 2.79
CA LEU A 237 -8.20 -0.03 3.18
C LEU A 237 -9.07 -0.27 4.41
N LEU A 238 -9.81 -1.37 4.45
CA LEU A 238 -10.64 -1.75 5.61
C LEU A 238 -9.78 -2.01 6.85
N SER A 239 -8.67 -2.72 6.71
CA SER A 239 -7.76 -2.99 7.82
C SER A 239 -7.11 -1.70 8.35
N LEU A 240 -6.73 -0.80 7.44
CA LEU A 240 -6.18 0.50 7.78
C LEU A 240 -7.20 1.37 8.54
N LEU A 241 -8.40 1.54 8.00
CA LEU A 241 -9.47 2.32 8.62
C LEU A 241 -9.84 1.79 10.01
N ARG A 242 -9.84 0.46 10.21
CA ARG A 242 -10.03 -0.14 11.53
C ARG A 242 -8.92 0.20 12.50
N SER A 243 -7.67 0.12 12.03
CA SER A 243 -6.51 0.43 12.86
C SER A 243 -6.42 1.90 13.24
N MET A 244 -6.98 2.77 12.40
CA MET A 244 -7.08 4.21 12.60
C MET A 244 -8.34 4.64 13.36
N GLY A 245 -9.26 3.73 13.64
CA GLY A 245 -10.49 4.03 14.36
C GLY A 245 -10.26 4.24 15.86
N ARG A 246 -11.15 5.02 16.49
CA ARG A 246 -11.13 5.25 17.95
C ARG A 246 -11.44 3.99 18.75
N GLU A 247 -12.26 3.11 18.18
CA GLU A 247 -12.65 1.85 18.81
C GLU A 247 -12.10 0.67 18.01
N LEU A 248 -11.47 -0.26 18.72
CA LEU A 248 -11.01 -1.50 18.11
C LEU A 248 -12.22 -2.38 17.75
N VAL A 249 -12.54 -2.41 16.47
CA VAL A 249 -13.55 -3.35 15.97
C VAL A 249 -12.93 -4.76 15.92
N PRO A 250 -13.55 -5.80 16.50
CA PRO A 250 -12.97 -7.15 16.55
C PRO A 250 -12.62 -7.69 15.15
N VAL A 251 -11.41 -8.21 14.99
CA VAL A 251 -10.88 -8.75 13.70
C VAL A 251 -11.73 -9.91 13.17
N LYS A 252 -12.45 -10.63 14.04
CA LYS A 252 -13.26 -11.81 13.67
C LYS A 252 -14.39 -11.55 12.67
N THR A 253 -14.68 -10.28 12.36
CA THR A 253 -15.74 -9.90 11.41
C THR A 253 -15.25 -9.65 10.00
N LEU A 254 -13.94 -9.68 9.73
CA LEU A 254 -13.38 -9.49 8.40
C LEU A 254 -12.86 -10.81 7.85
N GLU A 255 -13.41 -11.21 6.73
CA GLU A 255 -12.85 -12.27 5.90
C GLU A 255 -11.89 -11.63 4.88
N PHE A 256 -10.59 -11.85 5.07
CA PHE A 256 -9.59 -11.35 4.13
C PHE A 256 -9.55 -12.21 2.88
N LYS A 257 -9.48 -11.54 1.72
CA LYS A 257 -9.29 -12.22 0.44
C LYS A 257 -7.88 -12.79 0.39
N GLY A 258 -7.77 -14.10 0.32
CA GLY A 258 -6.52 -14.79 -0.01
C GLY A 258 -6.61 -15.36 -1.42
N PHE A 259 -5.48 -15.60 -2.07
CA PHE A 259 -5.48 -16.41 -3.28
C PHE A 259 -5.96 -17.81 -2.92
N LYS A 260 -7.21 -18.13 -3.28
CA LYS A 260 -7.65 -19.51 -3.26
C LYS A 260 -6.96 -20.20 -4.44
N LYS A 261 -6.23 -21.30 -4.18
CA LYS A 261 -5.81 -22.19 -5.24
C LYS A 261 -7.06 -22.50 -6.07
N TYR A 262 -6.96 -22.29 -7.37
CA TYR A 262 -8.10 -22.47 -8.26
C TYR A 262 -8.54 -23.95 -8.18
N GLU A 263 -9.48 -24.23 -7.33
CA GLU A 263 -10.16 -25.51 -7.29
C GLU A 263 -11.39 -25.36 -8.17
N ILE A 264 -11.43 -26.15 -9.23
CA ILE A 264 -12.64 -26.24 -10.04
C ILE A 264 -13.72 -26.81 -9.11
N ASP A 265 -14.65 -25.96 -8.70
CA ASP A 265 -15.80 -26.39 -7.91
C ASP A 265 -16.62 -27.38 -8.77
N ALA A 266 -16.44 -28.66 -8.46
CA ALA A 266 -17.05 -29.74 -9.22
C ALA A 266 -18.58 -29.68 -9.18
N GLU A 267 -19.16 -29.15 -8.10
CA GLU A 267 -20.61 -29.00 -7.97
C GLU A 267 -21.15 -27.84 -8.83
N LYS A 268 -20.48 -26.70 -8.84
CA LYS A 268 -20.88 -25.54 -9.66
C LYS A 268 -20.56 -25.71 -11.14
N SER A 269 -19.50 -26.41 -11.48
CA SER A 269 -19.11 -26.65 -12.88
C SER A 269 -19.91 -27.78 -13.54
N GLY A 270 -20.72 -28.54 -12.79
CA GLY A 270 -21.41 -29.73 -13.26
C GLY A 270 -20.46 -30.84 -13.71
N LEU A 271 -19.16 -30.70 -13.39
CA LEU A 271 -18.12 -31.66 -13.70
C LEU A 271 -18.06 -32.74 -12.61
N THR A 272 -18.93 -33.72 -12.69
CA THR A 272 -18.82 -34.93 -11.85
C THR A 272 -17.51 -35.67 -12.15
N SER A 273 -17.06 -36.51 -11.20
CA SER A 273 -15.82 -37.30 -11.33
C SER A 273 -15.81 -38.10 -12.64
N ASP A 274 -16.96 -38.68 -13.02
CA ASP A 274 -17.10 -39.47 -14.22
C ASP A 274 -16.99 -38.63 -15.51
N ARG A 275 -17.50 -37.38 -15.49
CA ARG A 275 -17.33 -36.45 -16.61
C ARG A 275 -15.88 -35.96 -16.76
N LYS A 276 -15.17 -35.77 -15.65
CA LYS A 276 -13.73 -35.41 -15.67
C LYS A 276 -12.93 -36.54 -16.34
N VAL A 277 -13.16 -37.78 -15.93
CA VAL A 277 -12.51 -38.96 -16.54
C VAL A 277 -12.87 -39.06 -18.01
N GLY A 278 -14.15 -38.92 -18.38
CA GLY A 278 -14.61 -38.96 -19.75
C GLY A 278 -13.94 -37.89 -20.64
N ILE A 279 -13.86 -36.67 -20.17
CA ILE A 279 -13.20 -35.57 -20.90
C ILE A 279 -11.70 -35.86 -21.06
N THR A 280 -11.02 -36.27 -19.99
CA THR A 280 -9.58 -36.59 -20.03
C THR A 280 -9.31 -37.73 -21.00
N VAL A 281 -10.12 -38.82 -20.97
CA VAL A 281 -10.01 -39.92 -21.88
C VAL A 281 -10.27 -39.49 -23.34
N ALA A 282 -11.28 -38.66 -23.57
CA ALA A 282 -11.58 -38.13 -24.88
C ALA A 282 -10.43 -37.32 -25.47
N PHE A 283 -9.88 -36.41 -24.72
CA PHE A 283 -8.76 -35.55 -25.17
C PHE A 283 -7.42 -36.28 -25.33
N THR A 284 -7.23 -37.42 -24.65
CA THR A 284 -6.02 -38.25 -24.81
C THR A 284 -6.16 -39.30 -25.89
N LEU A 285 -7.30 -40.00 -25.95
CA LEU A 285 -7.51 -41.11 -26.90
C LEU A 285 -7.88 -40.64 -28.31
N ILE A 286 -8.71 -39.63 -28.47
CA ILE A 286 -9.15 -39.18 -29.80
C ILE A 286 -7.99 -38.77 -30.69
N PRO A 287 -7.04 -37.93 -30.26
CA PRO A 287 -5.89 -37.58 -31.08
C PRO A 287 -5.01 -38.80 -31.43
N ALA A 288 -4.81 -39.72 -30.48
CA ALA A 288 -3.99 -40.88 -30.69
C ALA A 288 -4.62 -41.82 -31.73
N VAL A 289 -5.94 -42.07 -31.67
CA VAL A 289 -6.68 -42.86 -32.62
C VAL A 289 -6.68 -42.23 -34.03
N LEU A 290 -6.87 -40.92 -34.12
CA LEU A 290 -6.80 -40.17 -35.37
C LEU A 290 -5.42 -40.26 -36.00
N CYS A 291 -4.35 -40.11 -35.23
CA CYS A 291 -2.98 -40.26 -35.73
C CYS A 291 -2.68 -41.69 -36.20
N ALA A 292 -3.13 -42.69 -35.43
CA ALA A 292 -2.97 -44.09 -35.83
C ALA A 292 -3.76 -44.42 -37.11
N GLY A 293 -5.02 -43.98 -37.22
CA GLY A 293 -5.85 -44.13 -38.39
C GLY A 293 -5.25 -43.46 -39.64
N ALA A 294 -4.76 -42.25 -39.51
CA ALA A 294 -4.07 -41.54 -40.58
C ALA A 294 -2.78 -42.26 -41.00
N GLY A 295 -2.01 -42.78 -40.06
CA GLY A 295 -0.79 -43.57 -40.33
C GLY A 295 -1.08 -44.85 -41.09
N ILE A 296 -2.13 -45.58 -40.68
CA ILE A 296 -2.58 -46.81 -41.40
C ILE A 296 -3.05 -46.49 -42.82
N ALA A 297 -3.86 -45.41 -42.96
CA ALA A 297 -4.36 -45.01 -44.28
C ALA A 297 -3.23 -44.62 -45.24
N VAL A 298 -2.23 -43.89 -44.77
CA VAL A 298 -1.03 -43.54 -45.55
C VAL A 298 -0.21 -44.77 -45.89
N SER A 299 -0.05 -45.69 -44.96
CA SER A 299 0.72 -46.91 -45.14
C SER A 299 0.06 -47.88 -46.20
N VAL A 300 -1.27 -48.02 -46.10
CA VAL A 300 -2.06 -48.84 -47.11
C VAL A 300 -2.00 -48.19 -48.47
N ARG A 301 -2.15 -46.86 -48.58
CA ARG A 301 -2.06 -46.12 -49.83
C ARG A 301 -0.69 -46.25 -50.51
N ARG A 302 0.40 -46.29 -49.71
CA ARG A 302 1.77 -46.49 -50.19
C ARG A 302 1.99 -47.91 -50.70
N LYS A 303 1.33 -48.97 -50.11
CA LYS A 303 1.52 -50.35 -50.45
C LYS A 303 0.79 -50.73 -51.73
N TYR A 304 -0.31 -50.07 -52.09
CA TYR A 304 -1.16 -50.37 -53.25
C TYR A 304 -1.04 -49.33 -54.38
N ARG A 305 -0.01 -48.46 -54.30
CA ARG A 305 0.44 -47.59 -55.41
C ARG A 305 1.75 -48.11 -55.99
#